data_4016e4d02f5157872cd59a3e891fd457
#
_entry.id   4016e4d02f5157872cd59a3e891fd457
#
_cell.length_a   1.000
_cell.length_b   1.000
_cell.length_c   1.000
_cell.angle_alpha   90.00
_cell.angle_beta   90.00
_cell.angle_gamma   90.00
#
_symmetry.space_group_name_H-M   'P 1'
#
loop_
_entity.id
_entity.type
_entity.pdbx_description
1 polymer ?
#
loop_
_entity_poly.entity_id
_entity_poly.type
_entity_poly.pdbx_seq_one_letter_code
_entity_poly.pdbx_strand_id
1 'polypeptide(L)'
;STTTNGLGKFYTQTVSRLISDFSLEKDDLILDIGSNDGTFLINFKNKGFQVLGIEPAEMSSRIAKERGVNTLHSYFDSNSVTEILTNHKLPKLISINYTLANVPDVHAFLKLVYAIMDDKSVLSIITGYHPDQFSINMFDYIGHDHLSYFTIESIEFLCNSLNLRVLDVSRVEHKGGSVQILISKNTS
;
A
#
# COMPACT_ATOMS: atom_id res chain seq x y z
N SER A 1 3.30 0.14 -14.50
CA SER A 1 4.60 -0.07 -15.14
C SER A 1 5.58 0.98 -14.64
N THR A 2 6.76 0.55 -14.26
CA THR A 2 7.87 1.34 -13.70
C THR A 2 8.53 2.32 -14.68
N THR A 3 7.99 2.47 -15.86
CA THR A 3 8.54 3.32 -16.94
C THR A 3 8.22 4.81 -16.79
N THR A 4 7.53 5.22 -15.74
CA THR A 4 7.28 6.65 -15.51
C THR A 4 8.51 7.26 -14.83
N ASN A 5 9.26 8.07 -15.57
CA ASN A 5 10.36 8.89 -15.04
C ASN A 5 9.87 9.67 -13.81
N GLY A 6 10.42 9.37 -12.64
CA GLY A 6 10.03 10.00 -11.36
C GLY A 6 9.46 9.04 -10.31
N LEU A 7 8.80 7.93 -10.69
CA LEU A 7 8.22 6.99 -9.72
C LEU A 7 9.30 6.36 -8.82
N GLY A 8 10.44 5.98 -9.39
CA GLY A 8 11.55 5.41 -8.63
C GLY A 8 12.11 6.37 -7.59
N LYS A 9 12.32 7.65 -7.97
CA LYS A 9 12.79 8.69 -7.04
C LYS A 9 11.75 8.96 -5.95
N PHE A 10 10.48 9.04 -6.32
CA PHE A 10 9.38 9.21 -5.37
C PHE A 10 9.35 8.07 -4.36
N TYR A 11 9.40 6.81 -4.80
CA TYR A 11 9.43 5.66 -3.89
C TYR A 11 10.66 5.66 -2.98
N THR A 12 11.83 6.02 -3.49
CA THR A 12 13.05 6.13 -2.66
C THR A 12 12.88 7.15 -1.54
N GLN A 13 12.29 8.31 -1.82
CA GLN A 13 12.03 9.36 -0.84
C GLN A 13 10.95 8.93 0.17
N THR A 14 9.85 8.34 -0.31
CA THR A 14 8.77 7.82 0.53
C THR A 14 9.28 6.76 1.50
N VAL A 15 10.07 5.81 1.02
CA VAL A 15 10.67 4.76 1.85
C VAL A 15 11.58 5.35 2.94
N SER A 16 12.44 6.32 2.58
CA SER A 16 13.32 6.94 3.57
C SER A 16 12.54 7.68 4.66
N ARG A 17 11.45 8.36 4.27
CA ARG A 17 10.55 9.03 5.21
C ARG A 17 9.85 8.02 6.14
N LEU A 18 9.24 6.97 5.59
CA LEU A 18 8.55 5.95 6.37
C LEU A 18 9.48 5.25 7.38
N ILE A 19 10.73 4.96 6.99
CA ILE A 19 11.73 4.39 7.89
C ILE A 19 12.00 5.34 9.07
N SER A 20 12.18 6.62 8.81
CA SER A 20 12.47 7.63 9.84
C SER A 20 11.27 7.87 10.75
N ASP A 21 10.10 8.14 10.16
CA ASP A 21 8.90 8.55 10.90
C ASP A 21 8.38 7.47 11.83
N PHE A 22 8.53 6.20 11.45
CA PHE A 22 8.06 5.05 12.23
C PHE A 22 9.19 4.24 12.88
N SER A 23 10.42 4.75 12.84
CA SER A 23 11.60 4.10 13.44
C SER A 23 11.69 2.62 13.08
N LEU A 24 11.51 2.30 11.78
CA LEU A 24 11.52 0.91 11.31
C LEU A 24 12.90 0.28 11.48
N GLU A 25 12.93 -0.95 11.98
CA GLU A 25 14.14 -1.75 12.23
C GLU A 25 14.33 -2.83 11.16
N LYS A 26 15.55 -3.34 11.00
CA LYS A 26 15.89 -4.33 9.96
C LYS A 26 15.10 -5.64 10.07
N ASP A 27 14.72 -6.00 11.28
CA ASP A 27 13.94 -7.19 11.57
C ASP A 27 12.44 -7.01 11.33
N ASP A 28 11.98 -5.79 11.09
CA ASP A 28 10.59 -5.52 10.77
C ASP A 28 10.24 -6.07 9.39
N LEU A 29 9.05 -6.66 9.30
CA LEU A 29 8.48 -7.08 8.02
C LEU A 29 7.76 -5.90 7.37
N ILE A 30 8.09 -5.63 6.12
CA ILE A 30 7.42 -4.69 5.23
C ILE A 30 6.59 -5.47 4.24
N LEU A 31 5.28 -5.29 4.27
CA LEU A 31 4.33 -5.92 3.35
C LEU A 31 3.83 -4.90 2.33
N ASP A 32 3.81 -5.25 1.06
CA ASP A 32 3.19 -4.43 0.00
C ASP A 32 2.10 -5.23 -0.72
N ILE A 33 0.86 -4.74 -0.68
CA ILE A 33 -0.30 -5.39 -1.28
C ILE A 33 -0.58 -4.76 -2.65
N GLY A 34 -0.56 -5.59 -3.69
CA GLY A 34 -0.51 -5.14 -5.08
C GLY A 34 0.91 -4.67 -5.44
N SER A 35 1.90 -5.47 -5.06
CA SER A 35 3.33 -5.08 -5.09
C SER A 35 3.91 -4.95 -6.49
N ASN A 36 3.16 -5.35 -7.52
CA ASN A 36 3.58 -5.30 -8.92
C ASN A 36 4.97 -5.98 -9.11
N ASP A 37 5.87 -5.36 -9.83
CA ASP A 37 7.23 -5.85 -10.09
C ASP A 37 8.23 -5.64 -8.93
N GLY A 38 7.72 -5.34 -7.73
CA GLY A 38 8.50 -5.15 -6.51
C GLY A 38 9.27 -3.82 -6.44
N THR A 39 9.01 -2.87 -7.32
CA THR A 39 9.77 -1.60 -7.37
C THR A 39 9.70 -0.80 -6.08
N PHE A 40 8.59 -0.83 -5.34
CA PHE A 40 8.52 -0.20 -4.02
C PHE A 40 9.35 -0.96 -3.00
N LEU A 41 9.15 -2.27 -2.90
CA LEU A 41 9.80 -3.13 -1.91
C LEU A 41 11.32 -3.24 -2.08
N ILE A 42 11.85 -3.15 -3.31
CA ILE A 42 13.29 -3.22 -3.54
C ILE A 42 14.05 -2.10 -2.81
N ASN A 43 13.41 -0.94 -2.58
CA ASN A 43 14.03 0.15 -1.82
C ASN A 43 14.22 -0.19 -0.34
N PHE A 44 13.30 -0.94 0.27
CA PHE A 44 13.45 -1.47 1.62
C PHE A 44 14.46 -2.61 1.66
N LYS A 45 14.36 -3.55 0.72
CA LYS A 45 15.26 -4.70 0.63
C LYS A 45 16.72 -4.26 0.52
N ASN A 46 17.02 -3.28 -0.36
CA ASN A 46 18.38 -2.75 -0.52
C ASN A 46 18.92 -2.07 0.74
N LYS A 47 18.06 -1.68 1.64
CA LYS A 47 18.40 -1.17 2.98
C LYS A 47 18.47 -2.28 4.05
N GLY A 48 18.24 -3.55 3.68
CA GLY A 48 18.37 -4.72 4.55
C GLY A 48 17.11 -5.09 5.34
N PHE A 49 15.94 -4.56 4.99
CA PHE A 49 14.65 -4.95 5.61
C PHE A 49 14.13 -6.28 5.08
N GLN A 50 13.32 -6.97 5.90
CA GLN A 50 12.52 -8.09 5.43
C GLN A 50 11.33 -7.56 4.62
N VAL A 51 11.11 -8.12 3.44
CA VAL A 51 10.05 -7.67 2.53
C VAL A 51 9.20 -8.83 2.04
N LEU A 52 7.90 -8.59 1.91
CA LEU A 52 6.93 -9.51 1.34
C LEU A 52 5.99 -8.74 0.40
N GLY A 53 5.86 -9.19 -0.84
CA GLY A 53 4.89 -8.68 -1.79
C GLY A 53 3.71 -9.64 -1.93
N ILE A 54 2.54 -9.11 -2.25
CA ILE A 54 1.39 -9.88 -2.73
C ILE A 54 0.99 -9.30 -4.07
N GLU A 55 1.00 -10.14 -5.11
CA GLU A 55 0.74 -9.69 -6.49
C GLU A 55 0.05 -10.79 -7.30
N PRO A 56 -1.18 -10.56 -7.79
CA PRO A 56 -1.93 -11.55 -8.54
C PRO A 56 -1.48 -11.71 -10.00
N ALA A 57 -0.83 -10.69 -10.59
CA ALA A 57 -0.37 -10.77 -11.97
C ALA A 57 0.92 -11.61 -12.06
N GLU A 58 0.85 -12.75 -12.76
CA GLU A 58 1.94 -13.71 -12.89
C GLU A 58 3.24 -13.07 -13.38
N MET A 59 3.17 -12.26 -14.42
CA MET A 59 4.34 -11.60 -15.00
C MET A 59 5.01 -10.66 -14.00
N SER A 60 4.23 -9.83 -13.31
CA SER A 60 4.73 -8.89 -12.31
C SER A 60 5.35 -9.61 -11.12
N SER A 61 4.66 -10.61 -10.58
CA SER A 61 5.15 -11.45 -9.48
C SER A 61 6.47 -12.14 -9.85
N ARG A 62 6.60 -12.65 -11.09
CA ARG A 62 7.84 -13.26 -11.58
C ARG A 62 8.99 -12.25 -11.61
N ILE A 63 8.76 -11.05 -12.18
CA ILE A 63 9.78 -10.00 -12.23
C ILE A 63 10.22 -9.60 -10.81
N ALA A 64 9.28 -9.47 -9.87
CA ALA A 64 9.60 -9.17 -8.48
C ALA A 64 10.51 -10.24 -7.86
N LYS A 65 10.20 -11.52 -8.09
CA LYS A 65 11.04 -12.66 -7.63
C LYS A 65 12.41 -12.67 -8.27
N GLU A 66 12.53 -12.40 -9.57
CA GLU A 66 13.81 -12.29 -10.27
C GLU A 66 14.69 -11.17 -9.70
N ARG A 67 14.08 -10.07 -9.22
CA ARG A 67 14.76 -9.01 -8.47
C ARG A 67 15.06 -9.39 -7.01
N GLY A 68 14.67 -10.62 -6.61
CA GLY A 68 14.86 -11.15 -5.28
C GLY A 68 13.89 -10.58 -4.23
N VAL A 69 12.77 -9.99 -4.62
CA VAL A 69 11.68 -9.62 -3.72
C VAL A 69 10.83 -10.85 -3.46
N ASN A 70 10.72 -11.28 -2.18
CA ASN A 70 9.82 -12.35 -1.81
C ASN A 70 8.37 -11.91 -2.11
N THR A 71 7.65 -12.67 -2.95
CA THR A 71 6.33 -12.29 -3.44
C THR A 71 5.41 -13.50 -3.48
N LEU A 72 4.25 -13.41 -2.84
CA LEU A 72 3.16 -14.36 -3.00
C LEU A 72 2.42 -14.04 -4.30
N HIS A 73 2.36 -15.01 -5.22
CA HIS A 73 1.57 -14.89 -6.44
C HIS A 73 0.12 -15.25 -6.12
N SER A 74 -0.63 -14.29 -5.62
CA SER A 74 -2.03 -14.45 -5.21
C SER A 74 -2.74 -13.10 -5.12
N TYR A 75 -4.07 -13.13 -5.09
CA TYR A 75 -4.85 -12.01 -4.58
C TYR A 75 -4.64 -11.87 -3.07
N PHE A 76 -4.88 -10.65 -2.56
CA PHE A 76 -4.96 -10.44 -1.11
C PHE A 76 -6.37 -10.81 -0.64
N ASP A 77 -6.49 -11.99 -0.07
CA ASP A 77 -7.72 -12.62 0.39
C ASP A 77 -7.49 -13.37 1.73
N SER A 78 -8.49 -14.11 2.20
CA SER A 78 -8.40 -14.90 3.44
C SER A 78 -7.29 -15.95 3.40
N ASN A 79 -6.95 -16.50 2.24
CA ASN A 79 -5.90 -17.51 2.12
C ASN A 79 -4.52 -16.86 2.28
N SER A 80 -4.28 -15.73 1.60
CA SER A 80 -3.02 -14.98 1.75
C SER A 80 -2.84 -14.42 3.16
N VAL A 81 -3.93 -13.98 3.82
CA VAL A 81 -3.92 -13.60 5.24
C VAL A 81 -3.51 -14.77 6.12
N THR A 82 -4.08 -15.97 5.90
CA THR A 82 -3.71 -17.18 6.65
C THR A 82 -2.24 -17.53 6.43
N GLU A 83 -1.75 -17.43 5.20
CA GLU A 83 -0.33 -17.65 4.88
C GLU A 83 0.58 -16.69 5.64
N ILE A 84 0.23 -15.38 5.66
CA ILE A 84 0.99 -14.39 6.41
C ILE A 84 1.02 -14.70 7.90
N LEU A 85 -0.15 -14.95 8.50
CA LEU A 85 -0.28 -15.22 9.94
C LEU A 85 0.42 -16.50 10.37
N THR A 86 0.57 -17.48 9.48
CA THR A 86 1.17 -18.78 9.78
C THR A 86 2.69 -18.77 9.60
N ASN A 87 3.17 -18.13 8.53
CA ASN A 87 4.55 -18.31 8.06
C ASN A 87 5.41 -17.04 8.16
N HIS A 88 4.82 -15.90 8.56
CA HIS A 88 5.54 -14.63 8.68
C HIS A 88 5.28 -13.94 10.02
N LYS A 89 6.15 -13.01 10.37
CA LYS A 89 5.88 -12.04 11.45
C LYS A 89 4.74 -11.11 11.02
N LEU A 90 4.02 -10.52 11.97
CA LEU A 90 3.10 -9.44 11.65
C LEU A 90 3.87 -8.25 11.05
N PRO A 91 3.38 -7.68 9.95
CA PRO A 91 4.07 -6.58 9.29
C PRO A 91 4.04 -5.31 10.16
N LYS A 92 5.19 -4.68 10.28
CA LYS A 92 5.31 -3.38 10.93
C LYS A 92 4.83 -2.25 10.04
N LEU A 93 5.08 -2.37 8.73
CA LEU A 93 4.54 -1.49 7.71
C LEU A 93 3.80 -2.32 6.66
N ILE A 94 2.58 -1.91 6.37
CA ILE A 94 1.78 -2.41 5.25
C ILE A 94 1.63 -1.26 4.27
N SER A 95 1.92 -1.50 3.00
CA SER A 95 1.70 -0.51 1.95
C SER A 95 0.67 -0.99 0.93
N ILE A 96 -0.11 -0.06 0.42
CA ILE A 96 -1.08 -0.23 -0.67
C ILE A 96 -0.89 0.93 -1.64
N ASN A 97 -0.14 0.70 -2.71
CA ASN A 97 0.23 1.75 -3.65
C ASN A 97 -0.59 1.62 -4.93
N TYR A 98 -1.55 2.53 -5.16
CA TYR A 98 -2.42 2.59 -6.35
C TYR A 98 -3.22 1.30 -6.62
N THR A 99 -3.49 0.51 -5.59
CA THR A 99 -4.23 -0.75 -5.69
C THR A 99 -5.65 -0.62 -5.18
N LEU A 100 -5.88 0.25 -4.18
CA LEU A 100 -7.15 0.31 -3.46
C LEU A 100 -8.34 0.66 -4.37
N ALA A 101 -8.13 1.49 -5.40
CA ALA A 101 -9.17 1.86 -6.35
C ALA A 101 -9.70 0.68 -7.18
N ASN A 102 -8.92 -0.41 -7.30
CA ASN A 102 -9.25 -1.59 -8.10
C ASN A 102 -9.92 -2.69 -7.27
N VAL A 103 -10.11 -2.46 -5.97
CA VAL A 103 -10.68 -3.44 -5.03
C VAL A 103 -12.21 -3.40 -5.09
N PRO A 104 -12.89 -4.52 -5.37
CA PRO A 104 -14.36 -4.54 -5.47
C PRO A 104 -15.08 -4.20 -4.16
N ASP A 105 -14.60 -4.73 -3.03
CA ASP A 105 -15.13 -4.46 -1.69
C ASP A 105 -14.02 -3.94 -0.79
N VAL A 106 -13.89 -2.62 -0.75
CA VAL A 106 -12.85 -1.93 0.03
C VAL A 106 -13.00 -2.17 1.53
N HIS A 107 -14.23 -2.28 2.03
CA HIS A 107 -14.48 -2.52 3.45
C HIS A 107 -14.03 -3.94 3.87
N ALA A 108 -14.41 -4.97 3.11
CA ALA A 108 -13.96 -6.34 3.35
C ALA A 108 -12.42 -6.47 3.21
N PHE A 109 -11.84 -5.79 2.23
CA PHE A 109 -10.39 -5.75 2.03
C PHE A 109 -9.66 -5.13 3.23
N LEU A 110 -10.11 -3.97 3.72
CA LEU A 110 -9.50 -3.32 4.88
C LEU A 110 -9.71 -4.12 6.17
N LYS A 111 -10.78 -4.89 6.29
CA LYS A 111 -10.94 -5.89 7.38
C LYS A 111 -9.84 -6.94 7.38
N LEU A 112 -9.46 -7.44 6.21
CA LEU A 112 -8.36 -8.40 6.08
C LEU A 112 -7.01 -7.73 6.42
N VAL A 113 -6.82 -6.47 6.02
CA VAL A 113 -5.63 -5.70 6.42
C VAL A 113 -5.59 -5.54 7.94
N TYR A 114 -6.71 -5.17 8.56
CA TYR A 114 -6.81 -5.05 10.02
C TYR A 114 -6.40 -6.34 10.75
N ALA A 115 -6.74 -7.51 10.20
CA ALA A 115 -6.46 -8.81 10.81
C ALA A 115 -4.95 -9.11 10.89
N ILE A 116 -4.13 -8.56 9.99
CA ILE A 116 -2.66 -8.73 9.97
C ILE A 116 -1.90 -7.56 10.60
N MET A 117 -2.58 -6.58 11.15
CA MET A 117 -1.97 -5.48 11.91
C MET A 117 -1.89 -5.82 13.40
N ASP A 118 -0.88 -5.34 14.06
CA ASP A 118 -0.82 -5.18 15.53
C ASP A 118 -0.94 -3.70 15.92
N ASP A 119 -0.81 -3.41 17.21
CA ASP A 119 -0.92 -2.03 17.74
C ASP A 119 0.23 -1.11 17.32
N LYS A 120 1.31 -1.68 16.78
CA LYS A 120 2.49 -0.95 16.31
C LYS A 120 2.57 -0.91 14.79
N SER A 121 1.67 -1.60 14.10
CA SER A 121 1.63 -1.63 12.63
C SER A 121 1.15 -0.30 12.08
N VAL A 122 1.74 0.10 10.97
CA VAL A 122 1.31 1.26 10.19
C VAL A 122 0.87 0.80 8.81
N LEU A 123 -0.30 1.27 8.38
CA LEU A 123 -0.79 1.11 7.02
C LEU A 123 -0.56 2.42 6.25
N SER A 124 0.16 2.35 5.14
CA SER A 124 0.38 3.46 4.20
C SER A 124 -0.40 3.20 2.93
N ILE A 125 -1.39 4.03 2.63
CA ILE A 125 -2.15 3.97 1.39
C ILE A 125 -1.74 5.14 0.50
N ILE A 126 -1.35 4.86 -0.75
CA ILE A 126 -1.19 5.88 -1.79
C ILE A 126 -2.25 5.61 -2.85
N THR A 127 -3.11 6.60 -3.09
CA THR A 127 -4.19 6.50 -4.07
C THR A 127 -4.44 7.83 -4.77
N GLY A 128 -5.10 7.79 -5.93
CA GLY A 128 -5.55 9.01 -6.59
C GLY A 128 -6.48 9.81 -5.68
N TYR A 129 -6.28 11.12 -5.66
CA TYR A 129 -7.13 12.04 -4.91
C TYR A 129 -8.08 12.74 -5.86
N HIS A 130 -9.30 12.27 -5.87
CA HIS A 130 -10.29 12.65 -6.85
C HIS A 130 -10.61 14.16 -6.89
N PRO A 131 -10.72 14.88 -5.75
CA PRO A 131 -10.92 16.34 -5.78
C PRO A 131 -9.82 17.10 -6.51
N ASP A 132 -8.56 16.73 -6.36
CA ASP A 132 -7.44 17.39 -7.06
C ASP A 132 -7.49 17.07 -8.56
N GLN A 133 -7.79 15.83 -8.93
CA GLN A 133 -7.91 15.39 -10.32
C GLN A 133 -9.06 16.11 -11.05
N PHE A 134 -10.19 16.27 -10.40
CA PHE A 134 -11.31 17.06 -10.95
C PHE A 134 -10.95 18.52 -11.14
N SER A 135 -10.21 19.12 -10.22
CA SER A 135 -9.84 20.53 -10.28
C SER A 135 -8.99 20.88 -11.50
N ILE A 136 -8.27 19.90 -12.05
CA ILE A 136 -7.42 20.03 -13.25
C ILE A 136 -8.05 19.41 -14.47
N ASN A 137 -9.35 19.05 -14.43
CA ASN A 137 -10.09 18.40 -15.51
C ASN A 137 -9.43 17.11 -16.04
N MET A 138 -8.84 16.30 -15.14
CA MET A 138 -8.22 15.03 -15.49
C MET A 138 -9.28 13.92 -15.62
N PHE A 139 -9.90 13.79 -16.78
CA PHE A 139 -10.94 12.79 -17.05
C PHE A 139 -10.40 11.42 -17.44
N ASP A 140 -9.18 11.33 -17.91
CA ASP A 140 -8.50 10.08 -18.29
C ASP A 140 -8.20 9.16 -17.08
N TYR A 141 -8.37 9.68 -15.86
CA TYR A 141 -8.31 8.87 -14.63
C TYR A 141 -9.59 8.05 -14.40
N ILE A 142 -10.68 8.39 -15.04
CA ILE A 142 -11.93 7.64 -14.98
C ILE A 142 -11.82 6.45 -15.92
N GLY A 143 -11.39 5.32 -15.39
CA GLY A 143 -11.18 4.08 -16.13
C GLY A 143 -12.02 2.93 -15.60
N HIS A 144 -12.26 1.93 -16.46
CA HIS A 144 -12.98 0.70 -16.06
C HIS A 144 -12.26 -0.12 -14.98
N ASP A 145 -10.96 0.12 -14.78
CA ASP A 145 -10.15 -0.55 -13.76
C ASP A 145 -10.34 0.07 -12.37
N HIS A 146 -10.84 1.32 -12.29
CA HIS A 146 -11.07 2.00 -11.04
C HIS A 146 -12.53 1.82 -10.60
N LEU A 147 -12.75 0.94 -9.64
CA LEU A 147 -14.06 0.65 -9.07
C LEU A 147 -14.47 1.64 -7.98
N SER A 148 -13.49 2.34 -7.40
CA SER A 148 -13.69 3.30 -6.32
C SER A 148 -12.84 4.56 -6.52
N TYR A 149 -13.40 5.70 -6.11
CA TYR A 149 -12.76 7.01 -6.13
C TYR A 149 -12.83 7.59 -4.73
N PHE A 150 -11.69 8.08 -4.21
CA PHE A 150 -11.58 8.42 -2.81
C PHE A 150 -11.46 9.91 -2.57
N THR A 151 -12.14 10.37 -1.50
CA THR A 151 -11.84 11.60 -0.78
C THR A 151 -11.26 11.24 0.58
N ILE A 152 -10.66 12.22 1.28
CA ILE A 152 -10.14 12.00 2.64
C ILE A 152 -11.28 11.57 3.56
N GLU A 153 -12.45 12.24 3.47
CA GLU A 153 -13.62 11.94 4.29
C GLU A 153 -14.13 10.51 4.10
N SER A 154 -14.11 10.00 2.85
CA SER A 154 -14.52 8.62 2.58
C SER A 154 -13.58 7.58 3.19
N ILE A 155 -12.27 7.87 3.20
CA ILE A 155 -11.28 7.00 3.84
C ILE A 155 -11.38 7.09 5.37
N GLU A 156 -11.57 8.27 5.94
CA GLU A 156 -11.81 8.43 7.38
C GLU A 156 -13.06 7.66 7.85
N PHE A 157 -14.14 7.74 7.07
CA PHE A 157 -15.36 6.99 7.35
C PHE A 157 -15.09 5.48 7.38
N LEU A 158 -14.37 4.95 6.38
CA LEU A 158 -13.96 3.54 6.32
C LEU A 158 -13.08 3.16 7.52
N CYS A 159 -12.08 3.97 7.84
CA CYS A 159 -11.20 3.74 8.99
C CYS A 159 -11.99 3.67 10.30
N ASN A 160 -12.87 4.64 10.55
CA ASN A 160 -13.67 4.69 11.76
C ASN A 160 -14.59 3.46 11.90
N SER A 161 -15.16 2.97 10.78
CA SER A 161 -16.01 1.77 10.77
C SER A 161 -15.25 0.48 11.11
N LEU A 162 -13.93 0.49 11.01
CA LEU A 162 -13.05 -0.66 11.22
C LEU A 162 -12.13 -0.52 12.45
N ASN A 163 -12.41 0.43 13.33
CA ASN A 163 -11.55 0.72 14.49
C ASN A 163 -10.10 1.03 14.08
N LEU A 164 -9.94 1.71 12.96
CA LEU A 164 -8.70 2.31 12.47
C LEU A 164 -8.76 3.82 12.65
N ARG A 165 -7.61 4.47 12.73
CA ARG A 165 -7.50 5.93 12.76
C ARG A 165 -6.48 6.43 11.75
N VAL A 166 -6.79 7.54 11.11
CA VAL A 166 -5.86 8.28 10.27
C VAL A 166 -4.85 9.01 11.15
N LEU A 167 -3.56 8.81 10.88
CA LEU A 167 -2.45 9.47 11.57
C LEU A 167 -1.99 10.73 10.85
N ASP A 168 -1.89 10.65 9.53
CA ASP A 168 -1.41 11.74 8.67
C ASP A 168 -1.98 11.60 7.26
N VAL A 169 -2.14 12.73 6.59
CA VAL A 169 -2.53 12.82 5.18
C VAL A 169 -1.62 13.81 4.48
N SER A 170 -0.93 13.38 3.45
CA SER A 170 -0.06 14.24 2.66
C SER A 170 -0.35 14.13 1.16
N ARG A 171 -0.33 15.27 0.45
CA ARG A 171 -0.47 15.27 -1.01
C ARG A 171 0.79 14.76 -1.68
N VAL A 172 0.59 14.04 -2.76
CA VAL A 172 1.64 13.47 -3.59
C VAL A 172 1.46 13.95 -5.02
N GLU A 173 2.44 14.68 -5.54
CA GLU A 173 2.44 15.21 -6.92
C GLU A 173 2.71 14.12 -7.96
N HIS A 174 2.02 12.99 -7.87
CA HIS A 174 2.18 11.89 -8.80
C HIS A 174 0.83 11.50 -9.40
N LYS A 175 0.82 11.06 -10.65
CA LYS A 175 -0.39 10.63 -11.38
C LYS A 175 -1.53 11.67 -11.34
N GLY A 176 -1.21 12.96 -11.55
CA GLY A 176 -2.21 14.02 -11.65
C GLY A 176 -2.87 14.43 -10.33
N GLY A 177 -2.27 14.09 -9.21
CA GLY A 177 -2.77 14.34 -7.86
C GLY A 177 -3.14 13.06 -7.14
N SER A 178 -2.43 12.80 -6.07
CA SER A 178 -2.61 11.63 -5.21
C SER A 178 -2.46 12.04 -3.76
N VAL A 179 -2.92 11.21 -2.85
CA VAL A 179 -2.65 11.35 -1.41
C VAL A 179 -1.96 10.12 -0.89
N GLN A 180 -1.06 10.33 0.07
CA GLN A 180 -0.61 9.30 0.99
C GLN A 180 -1.34 9.47 2.30
N ILE A 181 -1.91 8.39 2.80
CA ILE A 181 -2.67 8.33 4.05
C ILE A 181 -1.99 7.31 4.94
N LEU A 182 -1.60 7.73 6.14
CA LEU A 182 -0.99 6.88 7.16
C LEU A 182 -2.04 6.55 8.21
N ILE A 183 -2.17 5.27 8.53
CA ILE A 183 -3.27 4.72 9.34
C ILE A 183 -2.69 3.75 10.36
N SER A 184 -3.25 3.75 11.58
CA SER A 184 -2.97 2.74 12.61
C SER A 184 -4.27 2.14 13.16
N LYS A 185 -4.15 1.08 13.97
CA LYS A 185 -5.26 0.67 14.82
C LYS A 185 -5.59 1.77 15.82
N ASN A 186 -6.88 1.90 16.12
CA ASN A 186 -7.34 2.75 17.22
C ASN A 186 -7.23 1.94 18.51
N THR A 187 -6.25 2.29 19.35
CA THR A 187 -5.93 1.59 20.61
C THR A 187 -6.44 2.33 21.86
N SER A 188 -7.34 3.31 21.67
CA SER A 188 -7.95 4.09 22.77
C SER A 188 -9.11 3.39 23.44
#